data_8f8cc50ca60827a505afe1ad2b65b56e
#
_entry.id   8f8cc50ca60827a505afe1ad2b65b56e
#
_cell.length_a   1.000
_cell.length_b   1.000
_cell.length_c   1.000
_cell.angle_alpha   90.00
_cell.angle_beta   90.00
_cell.angle_gamma   90.00
#
_symmetry.space_group_name_H-M   'P 1'
#
loop_
_entity.id
_entity.type
_entity.pdbx_description
1 polymer ?
#
loop_
_entity_poly.entity_id
_entity_poly.type
_entity_poly.pdbx_seq_one_letter_code
_entity_poly.pdbx_strand_id
1 'polypeptide(L)'
;SEMCIRDRGMGVMQLLIPLIKNAYNILDESGAVVVSGYARPELYAIITPIGIGVSVLLTILAIIGIAEKDRPEYYGIGGSKQEKVKLSEYMEIIRNNKPMKRLMVAGAGCKLALAIATNTTVLLALYGILMGNYDSLYLPMMILGYVFAVPFFLLSVRTSQKKGQKASLQKYVGIALVCYIGVLALLIVSSVSNPNLLLSFPYNGGGAINLYTVLFILCFGIGYGAYYATADMPIPMVADCSDYETYRSGKYIPGIMGTLFSLVDKLVSSLAQTLVALIFLWCAGLSELPTDATPYSMGIKVAVIIMFCVIPMLAWAATLWAMKGYSLTGAKMKEIQAVNSARKAAVNDGMTLEQAMDTIKTTEDAEKYQTTGGKTAAM
;
A
#
# COMPACT_ATOMS: atom_id res chain seq x y z
N SER A 1 -0.11 6.13 -13.45
CA SER A 1 -0.39 7.59 -13.21
C SER A 1 -1.50 7.82 -12.19
N GLU A 2 -2.52 6.99 -12.10
CA GLU A 2 -3.64 7.14 -11.14
C GLU A 2 -3.22 7.01 -9.67
N MET A 3 -2.31 6.08 -9.36
CA MET A 3 -1.75 5.93 -8.01
C MET A 3 -1.05 7.20 -7.53
N CYS A 4 -0.27 7.86 -8.39
CA CYS A 4 0.40 9.12 -8.04
C CYS A 4 -0.56 10.26 -7.71
N ILE A 5 -1.72 10.33 -8.36
CA ILE A 5 -2.71 11.41 -8.14
C ILE A 5 -3.43 11.19 -6.82
N ARG A 6 -3.85 9.96 -6.52
CA ARG A 6 -4.48 9.61 -5.24
C ARG A 6 -3.57 9.89 -4.05
N ASP A 7 -2.32 9.46 -4.13
CA ASP A 7 -1.36 9.59 -3.02
C ASP A 7 -0.94 11.05 -2.81
N ARG A 8 -0.85 11.85 -3.89
CA ARG A 8 -0.63 13.29 -3.79
C ARG A 8 -1.80 14.00 -3.11
N GLY A 9 -3.04 13.64 -3.45
CA GLY A 9 -4.23 14.18 -2.80
C GLY A 9 -4.27 13.87 -1.30
N MET A 10 -3.98 12.61 -0.92
CA MET A 10 -3.89 12.22 0.48
C MET A 10 -2.76 12.98 1.21
N GLY A 11 -1.57 13.09 0.60
CA GLY A 11 -0.45 13.83 1.18
C GLY A 11 -0.77 15.31 1.42
N VAL A 12 -1.43 15.98 0.48
CA VAL A 12 -1.86 17.36 0.63
C VAL A 12 -2.84 17.52 1.79
N MET A 13 -3.86 16.64 1.89
CA MET A 13 -4.83 16.70 3.00
C MET A 13 -4.18 16.40 4.35
N GLN A 14 -3.27 15.43 4.42
CA GLN A 14 -2.53 15.13 5.65
C GLN A 14 -1.64 16.27 6.13
N LEU A 15 -1.14 17.12 5.23
CA LEU A 15 -0.40 18.33 5.59
C LEU A 15 -1.33 19.49 5.96
N LEU A 16 -2.43 19.67 5.23
CA LEU A 16 -3.34 20.80 5.44
C LEU A 16 -4.18 20.68 6.71
N ILE A 17 -4.68 19.48 7.02
CA ILE A 17 -5.56 19.26 8.17
C ILE A 17 -4.90 19.65 9.50
N PRO A 18 -3.64 19.25 9.81
CA PRO A 18 -2.96 19.68 11.03
C PRO A 18 -2.76 21.21 11.13
N LEU A 19 -2.56 21.87 9.98
CA LEU A 19 -2.42 23.33 9.95
C LEU A 19 -3.76 24.04 10.23
N ILE A 20 -4.84 23.57 9.61
CA ILE A 20 -6.18 24.11 9.81
C ILE A 20 -6.66 23.82 11.24
N LYS A 21 -6.37 22.63 11.78
CA LYS A 21 -6.70 22.22 13.15
C LYS A 21 -6.25 23.25 14.19
N ASN A 22 -5.08 23.86 14.01
CA ASN A 22 -4.55 24.83 14.96
C ASN A 22 -5.46 26.05 15.12
N ALA A 23 -6.18 26.47 14.08
CA ALA A 23 -7.16 27.56 14.15
C ALA A 23 -8.41 27.21 14.97
N TYR A 24 -8.66 25.93 15.23
CA TYR A 24 -9.80 25.42 15.99
C TYR A 24 -9.43 24.92 17.40
N ASN A 25 -8.15 25.04 17.80
CA ASN A 25 -7.74 24.76 19.16
C ASN A 25 -8.36 25.77 20.13
N ILE A 26 -8.82 25.32 21.30
CA ILE A 26 -9.17 26.18 22.40
C ILE A 26 -7.95 26.29 23.29
N LEU A 27 -7.46 27.52 23.47
CA LEU A 27 -6.32 27.84 24.30
C LEU A 27 -6.80 28.37 25.64
N ASP A 28 -6.05 28.14 26.70
CA ASP A 28 -6.23 28.80 28.01
C ASP A 28 -5.56 30.19 28.02
N GLU A 29 -5.63 30.86 29.18
CA GLU A 29 -5.01 32.19 29.36
C GLU A 29 -3.46 32.16 29.24
N SER A 30 -2.84 30.98 29.38
CA SER A 30 -1.40 30.76 29.23
C SER A 30 -0.99 30.44 27.79
N GLY A 31 -1.96 30.26 26.87
CA GLY A 31 -1.73 29.84 25.49
C GLY A 31 -1.56 28.34 25.30
N ALA A 32 -1.85 27.54 26.33
CA ALA A 32 -1.83 26.07 26.22
C ALA A 32 -3.13 25.55 25.61
N VAL A 33 -3.04 24.47 24.81
CA VAL A 33 -4.20 23.86 24.16
C VAL A 33 -5.01 23.08 25.21
N VAL A 34 -6.22 23.55 25.53
CA VAL A 34 -7.17 22.87 26.42
C VAL A 34 -8.03 21.86 25.65
N VAL A 35 -8.47 22.22 24.42
CA VAL A 35 -9.21 21.32 23.55
C VAL A 35 -8.56 21.34 22.18
N SER A 36 -8.13 20.17 21.72
CA SER A 36 -7.58 20.02 20.37
C SER A 36 -8.64 20.28 19.31
N GLY A 37 -8.29 20.98 18.23
CA GLY A 37 -9.17 21.20 17.09
C GLY A 37 -9.72 19.92 16.48
N TYR A 38 -9.02 18.79 16.64
CA TYR A 38 -9.54 17.48 16.20
C TYR A 38 -10.77 17.00 16.99
N ALA A 39 -10.99 17.47 18.19
CA ALA A 39 -12.17 17.16 19.00
C ALA A 39 -13.36 18.09 18.67
N ARG A 40 -13.19 19.05 17.75
CA ARG A 40 -14.18 20.07 17.40
C ARG A 40 -14.98 19.68 16.17
N PRO A 41 -16.32 19.53 16.25
CA PRO A 41 -17.19 19.25 15.09
C PRO A 41 -17.07 20.30 13.97
N GLU A 42 -16.80 21.56 14.34
CA GLU A 42 -16.69 22.69 13.41
C GLU A 42 -15.55 22.50 12.38
N LEU A 43 -14.45 21.86 12.81
CA LEU A 43 -13.35 21.51 11.90
C LEU A 43 -13.86 20.60 10.78
N TYR A 44 -14.61 19.54 11.15
CA TYR A 44 -15.11 18.57 10.19
C TYR A 44 -16.23 19.11 9.32
N ALA A 45 -17.03 20.06 9.83
CA ALA A 45 -18.07 20.74 9.05
C ALA A 45 -17.50 21.53 7.85
N ILE A 46 -16.23 21.95 7.93
CA ILE A 46 -15.55 22.66 6.84
C ILE A 46 -14.74 21.71 5.98
N ILE A 47 -13.91 20.84 6.58
CA ILE A 47 -12.98 19.97 5.85
C ILE A 47 -13.74 18.92 5.03
N THR A 48 -14.84 18.37 5.56
CA THR A 48 -15.57 17.27 4.89
C THR A 48 -16.21 17.72 3.57
N PRO A 49 -16.96 18.84 3.48
CA PRO A 49 -17.51 19.31 2.20
C PRO A 49 -16.44 19.67 1.19
N ILE A 50 -15.32 20.27 1.62
CA ILE A 50 -14.20 20.59 0.73
C ILE A 50 -13.58 19.30 0.17
N GLY A 51 -13.34 18.29 1.03
CA GLY A 51 -12.81 17.01 0.61
C GLY A 51 -13.71 16.28 -0.38
N ILE A 52 -15.02 16.28 -0.14
CA ILE A 52 -16.01 15.70 -1.05
C ILE A 52 -16.01 16.47 -2.40
N GLY A 53 -16.02 17.80 -2.37
CA GLY A 53 -16.03 18.62 -3.59
C GLY A 53 -14.79 18.35 -4.46
N VAL A 54 -13.60 18.32 -3.86
CA VAL A 54 -12.35 18.00 -4.56
C VAL A 54 -12.38 16.56 -5.12
N SER A 55 -12.88 15.60 -4.34
CA SER A 55 -12.99 14.20 -4.78
C SER A 55 -13.94 14.06 -5.99
N VAL A 56 -15.09 14.71 -5.97
CA VAL A 56 -16.04 14.72 -7.10
C VAL A 56 -15.41 15.35 -8.34
N LEU A 57 -14.74 16.48 -8.20
CA LEU A 57 -14.06 17.16 -9.31
C LEU A 57 -12.99 16.25 -9.94
N LEU A 58 -12.12 15.64 -9.13
CA LEU A 58 -11.07 14.73 -9.61
C LEU A 58 -11.67 13.48 -10.25
N THR A 59 -12.79 12.97 -9.75
CA THR A 59 -13.49 11.82 -10.35
C THR A 59 -14.04 12.17 -11.73
N ILE A 60 -14.64 13.34 -11.89
CA ILE A 60 -15.12 13.82 -13.21
C ILE A 60 -13.96 13.94 -14.19
N LEU A 61 -12.85 14.54 -13.77
CA LEU A 61 -11.64 14.66 -14.60
C LEU A 61 -11.07 13.29 -14.99
N ALA A 62 -11.08 12.32 -14.08
CA ALA A 62 -10.65 10.96 -14.35
C ALA A 62 -11.55 10.28 -15.40
N ILE A 63 -12.88 10.39 -15.26
CA ILE A 63 -13.85 9.85 -16.23
C ILE A 63 -13.60 10.45 -17.62
N ILE A 64 -13.43 11.76 -17.74
CA ILE A 64 -13.14 12.44 -19.00
C ILE A 64 -11.82 11.93 -19.60
N GLY A 65 -10.77 11.78 -18.77
CA GLY A 65 -9.46 11.30 -19.21
C GLY A 65 -9.42 9.83 -19.66
N ILE A 66 -10.31 8.99 -19.13
CA ILE A 66 -10.38 7.56 -19.46
C ILE A 66 -11.29 7.33 -20.68
N ALA A 67 -12.31 8.16 -20.89
CA ALA A 67 -13.35 7.97 -21.90
C ALA A 67 -12.80 7.76 -23.33
N GLU A 68 -11.66 8.38 -23.67
CA GLU A 68 -11.01 8.23 -24.98
C GLU A 68 -10.45 6.82 -25.19
N LYS A 69 -9.96 6.16 -24.13
CA LYS A 69 -9.31 4.84 -24.17
C LYS A 69 -10.23 3.69 -23.75
N ASP A 70 -11.39 4.00 -23.18
CA ASP A 70 -12.40 3.01 -22.76
C ASP A 70 -13.29 2.60 -23.96
N ARG A 71 -12.65 2.02 -24.97
CA ARG A 71 -13.32 1.53 -26.19
C ARG A 71 -13.08 0.04 -26.37
N PRO A 72 -14.06 -0.70 -26.90
CA PRO A 72 -13.97 -2.15 -27.13
C PRO A 72 -12.74 -2.57 -27.96
N GLU A 73 -12.27 -1.68 -28.85
CA GLU A 73 -11.11 -1.90 -29.73
C GLU A 73 -9.79 -2.13 -28.95
N TYR A 74 -9.70 -1.57 -27.74
CA TYR A 74 -8.53 -1.69 -26.87
C TYR A 74 -8.61 -2.88 -25.90
N TYR A 75 -9.75 -3.59 -25.86
CA TYR A 75 -9.89 -4.76 -25.01
C TYR A 75 -9.09 -5.96 -25.56
N GLY A 76 -8.69 -6.84 -24.66
CA GLY A 76 -7.86 -8.00 -25.00
C GLY A 76 -8.60 -9.07 -25.82
N ILE A 77 -7.96 -10.22 -26.02
CA ILE A 77 -8.50 -11.34 -26.78
C ILE A 77 -9.87 -11.75 -26.23
N GLY A 78 -10.91 -11.77 -27.06
CA GLY A 78 -12.29 -12.15 -26.66
C GLY A 78 -13.15 -11.02 -26.09
N GLY A 79 -12.72 -9.75 -26.23
CA GLY A 79 -13.26 -8.57 -25.53
C GLY A 79 -14.66 -8.08 -25.85
N SER A 80 -15.55 -8.83 -26.53
CA SER A 80 -16.88 -8.32 -26.85
C SER A 80 -18.05 -8.95 -26.07
N LYS A 81 -17.85 -10.02 -25.31
CA LYS A 81 -18.88 -10.59 -24.43
C LYS A 81 -18.26 -10.95 -23.09
N GLN A 82 -18.44 -10.08 -22.09
CA GLN A 82 -18.27 -10.49 -20.70
C GLN A 82 -19.31 -11.55 -20.38
N GLU A 83 -18.91 -12.81 -20.40
CA GLU A 83 -19.72 -13.87 -19.81
C GLU A 83 -19.93 -13.53 -18.33
N LYS A 84 -21.18 -13.67 -17.84
CA LYS A 84 -21.47 -13.50 -16.43
C LYS A 84 -20.72 -14.56 -15.63
N VAL A 85 -19.60 -14.17 -15.05
CA VAL A 85 -18.73 -15.05 -14.29
C VAL A 85 -19.43 -15.45 -12.99
N LYS A 86 -19.56 -16.74 -12.75
CA LYS A 86 -20.15 -17.29 -11.52
C LYS A 86 -19.13 -17.19 -10.37
N LEU A 87 -19.62 -17.07 -9.14
CA LEU A 87 -18.76 -17.05 -7.95
C LEU A 87 -17.84 -18.28 -7.86
N SER A 88 -18.29 -19.44 -8.34
CA SER A 88 -17.48 -20.65 -8.43
C SER A 88 -16.23 -20.49 -9.31
N GLU A 89 -16.29 -19.69 -10.37
CA GLU A 89 -15.17 -19.44 -11.26
C GLU A 89 -14.09 -18.56 -10.58
N TYR A 90 -14.50 -17.62 -9.72
CA TYR A 90 -13.55 -16.86 -8.88
C TYR A 90 -12.76 -17.80 -7.97
N MET A 91 -13.41 -18.77 -7.35
CA MET A 91 -12.75 -19.74 -6.48
C MET A 91 -11.83 -20.68 -7.27
N GLU A 92 -12.23 -21.07 -8.48
CA GLU A 92 -11.40 -21.88 -9.38
C GLU A 92 -10.13 -21.13 -9.80
N ILE A 93 -10.24 -19.85 -10.15
CA ILE A 93 -9.11 -19.01 -10.49
C ILE A 93 -8.16 -18.91 -9.30
N ILE A 94 -8.66 -18.57 -8.10
CA ILE A 94 -7.87 -18.52 -6.88
C ILE A 94 -7.16 -19.85 -6.63
N ARG A 95 -7.85 -20.98 -6.83
CA ARG A 95 -7.30 -22.30 -6.58
C ARG A 95 -6.18 -22.66 -7.55
N ASN A 96 -6.28 -22.29 -8.80
CA ASN A 96 -5.40 -22.70 -9.88
C ASN A 96 -4.28 -21.70 -10.20
N ASN A 97 -4.52 -20.38 -9.97
CA ASN A 97 -3.53 -19.34 -10.19
C ASN A 97 -2.62 -19.18 -8.95
N LYS A 98 -1.53 -19.96 -8.89
CA LYS A 98 -0.56 -19.92 -7.78
C LYS A 98 0.07 -18.53 -7.59
N PRO A 99 0.51 -17.80 -8.65
CA PRO A 99 1.02 -16.44 -8.51
C PRO A 99 0.02 -15.50 -7.86
N MET A 100 -1.26 -15.55 -8.25
CA MET A 100 -2.31 -14.71 -7.69
C MET A 100 -2.47 -14.93 -6.18
N LYS A 101 -2.52 -16.19 -5.72
CA LYS A 101 -2.55 -16.50 -4.27
C LYS A 101 -1.38 -15.88 -3.51
N ARG A 102 -0.18 -16.00 -4.06
CA ARG A 102 1.03 -15.42 -3.45
C ARG A 102 0.96 -13.90 -3.43
N LEU A 103 0.45 -13.30 -4.48
CA LEU A 103 0.29 -11.86 -4.57
C LEU A 103 -0.77 -11.34 -3.60
N MET A 104 -1.89 -12.06 -3.41
CA MET A 104 -2.91 -11.70 -2.42
C MET A 104 -2.33 -11.67 -0.99
N VAL A 105 -1.51 -12.67 -0.62
CA VAL A 105 -0.83 -12.69 0.70
C VAL A 105 0.14 -11.52 0.82
N ALA A 106 0.94 -11.24 -0.22
CA ALA A 106 1.89 -10.13 -0.20
C ALA A 106 1.18 -8.76 -0.14
N GLY A 107 0.11 -8.58 -0.91
CA GLY A 107 -0.70 -7.36 -0.89
C GLY A 107 -1.39 -7.16 0.45
N ALA A 108 -1.95 -8.23 1.03
CA ALA A 108 -2.53 -8.21 2.38
C ALA A 108 -1.49 -7.78 3.43
N GLY A 109 -0.28 -8.34 3.37
CA GLY A 109 0.81 -7.97 4.28
C GLY A 109 1.24 -6.51 4.14
N CYS A 110 1.48 -6.04 2.92
CA CYS A 110 1.83 -4.62 2.68
C CYS A 110 0.72 -3.68 3.16
N LYS A 111 -0.54 -4.02 2.88
CA LYS A 111 -1.70 -3.19 3.27
C LYS A 111 -1.93 -3.17 4.77
N LEU A 112 -1.82 -4.33 5.44
CA LEU A 112 -1.97 -4.43 6.89
C LEU A 112 -0.91 -3.60 7.60
N ALA A 113 0.36 -3.73 7.20
CA ALA A 113 1.45 -2.95 7.74
C ALA A 113 1.21 -1.45 7.61
N LEU A 114 0.80 -0.99 6.41
CA LEU A 114 0.48 0.41 6.18
C LEU A 114 -0.70 0.87 7.02
N ALA A 115 -1.82 0.13 6.99
CA ALA A 115 -3.07 0.54 7.65
C ALA A 115 -2.94 0.67 9.17
N ILE A 116 -2.10 -0.16 9.81
CA ILE A 116 -1.87 -0.10 11.26
C ILE A 116 -0.81 0.94 11.59
N ALA A 117 0.33 0.96 10.89
CA ALA A 117 1.42 1.89 11.21
C ALA A 117 1.06 3.37 10.97
N THR A 118 0.13 3.65 10.05
CA THR A 118 -0.37 5.01 9.78
C THR A 118 -1.72 5.30 10.45
N ASN A 119 -2.22 4.41 11.31
CA ASN A 119 -3.46 4.63 12.03
C ASN A 119 -3.32 5.82 12.99
N THR A 120 -4.26 6.76 12.91
CA THR A 120 -4.22 8.01 13.70
C THR A 120 -4.20 7.78 15.19
N THR A 121 -4.95 6.78 15.69
CA THR A 121 -4.98 6.42 17.12
C THR A 121 -3.66 5.83 17.57
N VAL A 122 -3.02 4.99 16.73
CA VAL A 122 -1.69 4.44 17.04
C VAL A 122 -0.64 5.54 17.08
N LEU A 123 -0.68 6.50 16.12
CA LEU A 123 0.22 7.65 16.10
C LEU A 123 -0.03 8.61 17.25
N LEU A 124 -1.29 8.82 17.66
CA LEU A 124 -1.64 9.59 18.85
C LEU A 124 -1.04 8.93 20.11
N ALA A 125 -1.23 7.63 20.26
CA ALA A 125 -0.67 6.91 21.41
C ALA A 125 0.86 6.91 21.40
N LEU A 126 1.49 6.80 20.23
CA LEU A 126 2.95 6.86 20.09
C LEU A 126 3.49 8.25 20.44
N TYR A 127 3.04 9.30 19.75
CA TYR A 127 3.62 10.63 19.89
C TYR A 127 3.07 11.39 21.11
N GLY A 128 1.78 11.22 21.42
CA GLY A 128 1.13 11.90 22.55
C GLY A 128 1.39 11.21 23.88
N ILE A 129 1.03 9.94 23.99
CA ILE A 129 1.05 9.25 25.29
C ILE A 129 2.44 8.70 25.60
N LEU A 130 3.08 7.99 24.65
CA LEU A 130 4.37 7.35 24.89
C LEU A 130 5.53 8.35 24.85
N MET A 131 5.52 9.31 23.94
CA MET A 131 6.57 10.33 23.77
C MET A 131 6.22 11.67 24.45
N GLY A 132 4.99 11.85 24.88
CA GLY A 132 4.55 12.94 25.74
C GLY A 132 4.19 14.25 25.03
N ASN A 133 4.33 14.38 23.71
CA ASN A 133 3.96 15.61 22.99
C ASN A 133 3.55 15.36 21.54
N TYR A 134 2.26 15.13 21.30
CA TYR A 134 1.72 14.89 19.96
C TYR A 134 1.92 16.09 19.03
N ASP A 135 1.64 17.30 19.53
CA ASP A 135 1.64 18.51 18.69
C ASP A 135 3.05 18.93 18.23
N SER A 136 4.09 18.62 19.01
CA SER A 136 5.48 18.87 18.61
C SER A 136 6.06 17.80 17.69
N LEU A 137 5.52 16.56 17.72
CA LEU A 137 6.13 15.41 17.06
C LEU A 137 5.40 14.98 15.77
N TYR A 138 4.06 15.02 15.76
CA TYR A 138 3.28 14.45 14.67
C TYR A 138 3.64 15.07 13.30
N LEU A 139 3.55 16.40 13.20
CA LEU A 139 3.79 17.08 11.93
C LEU A 139 5.25 16.98 11.45
N PRO A 140 6.27 17.23 12.29
CA PRO A 140 7.66 17.04 11.88
C PRO A 140 7.96 15.60 11.45
N MET A 141 7.49 14.60 12.19
CA MET A 141 7.73 13.20 11.86
C MET A 141 7.03 12.79 10.56
N MET A 142 5.85 13.33 10.29
CA MET A 142 5.14 13.09 9.03
C MET A 142 5.88 13.72 7.85
N ILE A 143 6.35 14.96 7.97
CA ILE A 143 7.14 15.63 6.92
C ILE A 143 8.43 14.83 6.65
N LEU A 144 9.15 14.44 7.70
CA LEU A 144 10.35 13.60 7.57
C LEU A 144 10.03 12.26 6.88
N GLY A 145 8.91 11.63 7.22
CA GLY A 145 8.46 10.41 6.54
C GLY A 145 8.36 10.62 5.02
N TYR A 146 7.75 11.70 4.57
CA TYR A 146 7.64 12.01 3.14
C TYR A 146 9.00 12.38 2.49
N VAL A 147 9.87 13.09 3.21
CA VAL A 147 11.23 13.40 2.75
C VAL A 147 12.00 12.12 2.43
N PHE A 148 11.84 11.06 3.23
CA PHE A 148 12.44 9.76 2.95
C PHE A 148 11.64 8.97 1.89
N ALA A 149 10.31 9.05 1.89
CA ALA A 149 9.47 8.30 0.97
C ALA A 149 9.74 8.63 -0.51
N VAL A 150 9.94 9.91 -0.86
CA VAL A 150 10.14 10.34 -2.25
C VAL A 150 11.38 9.72 -2.90
N PRO A 151 12.60 9.80 -2.30
CA PRO A 151 13.76 9.12 -2.85
C PRO A 151 13.60 7.61 -2.96
N PHE A 152 13.04 6.97 -1.94
CA PHE A 152 12.81 5.52 -1.96
C PHE A 152 11.81 5.11 -3.03
N PHE A 153 10.76 5.90 -3.26
CA PHE A 153 9.83 5.69 -4.36
C PHE A 153 10.54 5.71 -5.72
N LEU A 154 11.36 6.73 -6.00
CA LEU A 154 12.12 6.83 -7.24
C LEU A 154 13.09 5.65 -7.43
N LEU A 155 13.79 5.27 -6.34
CA LEU A 155 14.68 4.11 -6.34
C LEU A 155 13.93 2.79 -6.55
N SER A 156 12.73 2.66 -5.99
CA SER A 156 11.89 1.47 -6.14
C SER A 156 11.40 1.31 -7.58
N VAL A 157 10.97 2.40 -8.22
CA VAL A 157 10.59 2.42 -9.64
C VAL A 157 11.77 2.02 -10.53
N ARG A 158 12.95 2.61 -10.32
CA ARG A 158 14.16 2.23 -11.06
C ARG A 158 14.54 0.76 -10.88
N THR A 159 14.40 0.25 -9.65
CA THR A 159 14.67 -1.16 -9.37
C THR A 159 13.66 -2.08 -10.05
N SER A 160 12.38 -1.71 -10.03
CA SER A 160 11.32 -2.44 -10.74
C SER A 160 11.57 -2.50 -12.25
N GLN A 161 11.97 -1.39 -12.87
CA GLN A 161 12.27 -1.35 -14.30
C GLN A 161 13.47 -2.23 -14.68
N LYS A 162 14.53 -2.25 -13.83
CA LYS A 162 15.76 -3.01 -14.11
C LYS A 162 15.66 -4.49 -13.73
N LYS A 163 15.07 -4.81 -12.59
CA LYS A 163 15.10 -6.17 -12.00
C LYS A 163 13.74 -6.83 -11.86
N GLY A 164 12.66 -6.11 -12.26
CA GLY A 164 11.29 -6.55 -12.13
C GLY A 164 10.67 -6.18 -10.77
N GLN A 165 9.33 -6.20 -10.73
CA GLN A 165 8.55 -5.75 -9.56
C GLN A 165 8.77 -6.62 -8.32
N LYS A 166 8.84 -7.95 -8.49
CA LYS A 166 9.16 -8.91 -7.43
C LYS A 166 10.44 -8.56 -6.70
N ALA A 167 11.54 -8.33 -7.43
CA ALA A 167 12.85 -8.03 -6.85
C ALA A 167 12.85 -6.69 -6.11
N SER A 168 12.15 -5.70 -6.64
CA SER A 168 11.98 -4.41 -5.99
C SER A 168 11.21 -4.54 -4.68
N LEU A 169 10.06 -5.20 -4.70
CA LEU A 169 9.23 -5.44 -3.51
C LEU A 169 10.03 -6.16 -2.41
N GLN A 170 10.72 -7.26 -2.75
CA GLN A 170 11.53 -8.00 -1.79
C GLN A 170 12.65 -7.15 -1.18
N LYS A 171 13.35 -6.35 -2.01
CA LYS A 171 14.45 -5.50 -1.55
C LYS A 171 13.97 -4.47 -0.53
N TYR A 172 12.95 -3.70 -0.87
CA TYR A 172 12.53 -2.57 -0.05
C TYR A 172 11.73 -2.99 1.18
N VAL A 173 10.90 -4.03 1.08
CA VAL A 173 10.28 -4.65 2.26
C VAL A 173 11.34 -5.23 3.20
N GLY A 174 12.42 -5.82 2.67
CA GLY A 174 13.55 -6.29 3.48
C GLY A 174 14.27 -5.16 4.20
N ILE A 175 14.50 -4.01 3.53
CA ILE A 175 15.09 -2.82 4.16
C ILE A 175 14.16 -2.31 5.28
N ALA A 176 12.86 -2.20 5.03
CA ALA A 176 11.89 -1.79 6.03
C ALA A 176 11.93 -2.69 7.28
N LEU A 177 11.94 -4.01 7.08
CA LEU A 177 12.00 -4.99 8.16
C LEU A 177 13.24 -4.80 9.05
N VAL A 178 14.42 -4.65 8.44
CA VAL A 178 15.67 -4.44 9.17
C VAL A 178 15.66 -3.11 9.94
N CYS A 179 15.20 -2.03 9.32
CA CYS A 179 15.12 -0.72 9.96
C CYS A 179 14.13 -0.73 11.14
N TYR A 180 13.01 -1.42 11.01
CA TYR A 180 12.02 -1.52 12.09
C TYR A 180 12.45 -2.40 13.27
N ILE A 181 13.43 -3.27 13.10
CA ILE A 181 14.13 -3.89 14.25
C ILE A 181 14.82 -2.80 15.08
N GLY A 182 15.46 -1.83 14.44
CA GLY A 182 16.05 -0.68 15.14
C GLY A 182 15.00 0.19 15.82
N VAL A 183 13.87 0.48 15.14
CA VAL A 183 12.74 1.23 15.74
C VAL A 183 12.18 0.47 16.96
N LEU A 184 12.00 -0.85 16.84
CA LEU A 184 11.54 -1.70 17.95
C LEU A 184 12.48 -1.60 19.16
N ALA A 185 13.78 -1.73 18.93
CA ALA A 185 14.77 -1.61 20.01
C ALA A 185 14.70 -0.24 20.71
N LEU A 186 14.59 0.84 19.94
CA LEU A 186 14.43 2.19 20.48
C LEU A 186 13.13 2.35 21.29
N LEU A 187 12.00 1.83 20.80
CA LEU A 187 10.73 1.89 21.53
C LEU A 187 10.75 1.04 22.83
N ILE A 188 11.44 -0.09 22.84
CA ILE A 188 11.61 -0.89 24.06
C ILE A 188 12.38 -0.09 25.13
N VAL A 189 13.47 0.58 24.74
CA VAL A 189 14.32 1.37 25.64
C VAL A 189 13.67 2.69 26.04
N SER A 190 12.70 3.22 25.27
CA SER A 190 12.04 4.48 25.59
C SER A 190 11.48 4.50 27.00
N SER A 191 11.59 5.64 27.70
CA SER A 191 11.11 5.81 29.07
C SER A 191 10.58 7.21 29.29
N VAL A 192 9.32 7.32 29.71
CA VAL A 192 8.68 8.60 30.05
C VAL A 192 9.41 9.32 31.18
N SER A 193 10.08 8.57 32.07
CA SER A 193 10.86 9.13 33.16
C SER A 193 12.21 9.70 32.76
N ASN A 194 12.67 9.44 31.52
CA ASN A 194 13.97 9.92 31.04
C ASN A 194 13.81 10.70 29.72
N PRO A 195 13.84 12.03 29.77
CA PRO A 195 13.68 12.87 28.56
C PRO A 195 14.69 12.57 27.45
N ASN A 196 15.87 12.06 27.78
CA ASN A 196 16.89 11.70 26.79
C ASN A 196 16.55 10.43 25.98
N LEU A 197 15.57 9.66 26.42
CA LEU A 197 15.06 8.45 25.78
C LEU A 197 13.65 8.68 25.19
N LEU A 198 13.29 9.93 24.95
CA LEU A 198 12.05 10.34 24.28
C LEU A 198 12.39 11.13 23.00
N LEU A 199 11.46 11.12 22.04
CA LEU A 199 11.55 11.98 20.86
C LEU A 199 11.38 13.44 21.28
N SER A 200 12.22 14.31 20.73
CA SER A 200 12.16 15.73 20.98
C SER A 200 12.43 16.52 19.72
N PHE A 201 11.58 17.51 19.41
CA PHE A 201 11.67 18.35 18.23
C PHE A 201 11.41 19.81 18.60
N PRO A 202 12.17 20.80 18.08
CA PRO A 202 11.99 22.23 18.40
C PRO A 202 10.80 22.83 17.62
N TYR A 203 9.60 22.29 17.86
CA TYR A 203 8.36 22.69 17.22
C TYR A 203 7.21 22.63 18.25
N ASN A 204 6.31 23.62 18.27
CA ASN A 204 5.13 23.70 19.13
C ASN A 204 5.38 23.30 20.60
N GLY A 205 6.34 23.96 21.26
CA GLY A 205 6.67 23.71 22.66
C GLY A 205 7.51 22.47 22.94
N GLY A 206 8.03 21.81 21.88
CA GLY A 206 9.00 20.72 22.02
C GLY A 206 10.41 21.21 22.35
N GLY A 207 11.30 20.29 22.72
CA GLY A 207 12.67 20.55 23.12
C GLY A 207 13.68 20.38 21.96
N ALA A 208 14.97 20.58 22.28
CA ALA A 208 16.06 20.37 21.32
C ALA A 208 16.15 18.90 20.86
N ILE A 209 16.62 18.70 19.64
CA ILE A 209 16.83 17.34 19.09
C ILE A 209 17.93 16.64 19.88
N ASN A 210 17.63 15.49 20.45
CA ASN A 210 18.57 14.65 21.18
C ASN A 210 19.05 13.46 20.32
N LEU A 211 20.06 12.73 20.81
CA LEU A 211 20.64 11.58 20.10
C LEU A 211 19.60 10.48 19.82
N TYR A 212 18.68 10.25 20.76
CA TYR A 212 17.59 9.27 20.60
C TYR A 212 16.71 9.62 19.40
N THR A 213 16.35 10.89 19.24
CA THR A 213 15.57 11.39 18.11
C THR A 213 16.31 11.20 16.79
N VAL A 214 17.62 11.48 16.75
CA VAL A 214 18.43 11.27 15.52
C VAL A 214 18.44 9.80 15.12
N LEU A 215 18.69 8.89 16.08
CA LEU A 215 18.69 7.44 15.82
C LEU A 215 17.31 6.96 15.37
N PHE A 216 16.25 7.46 16.01
CA PHE A 216 14.89 7.11 15.63
C PHE A 216 14.56 7.59 14.21
N ILE A 217 14.90 8.83 13.86
CA ILE A 217 14.69 9.39 12.53
C ILE A 217 15.43 8.57 11.46
N LEU A 218 16.65 8.15 11.71
CA LEU A 218 17.41 7.33 10.77
C LEU A 218 16.74 5.96 10.56
N CYS A 219 16.44 5.26 11.63
CA CYS A 219 15.79 3.94 11.54
C CYS A 219 14.37 4.05 10.97
N PHE A 220 13.55 4.93 11.53
CA PHE A 220 12.18 5.13 11.10
C PHE A 220 12.10 5.69 9.68
N GLY A 221 12.86 6.77 9.36
CA GLY A 221 12.79 7.43 8.07
C GLY A 221 13.17 6.51 6.92
N ILE A 222 14.27 5.76 7.04
CA ILE A 222 14.68 4.78 6.03
C ILE A 222 13.64 3.65 5.92
N GLY A 223 13.20 3.11 7.06
CA GLY A 223 12.17 2.07 7.10
C GLY A 223 10.85 2.53 6.52
N TYR A 224 10.38 3.72 6.92
CA TYR A 224 9.15 4.33 6.42
C TYR A 224 9.24 4.57 4.91
N GLY A 225 10.31 5.20 4.44
CA GLY A 225 10.51 5.44 3.01
C GLY A 225 10.50 4.16 2.19
N ALA A 226 11.18 3.13 2.68
CA ALA A 226 11.25 1.85 2.00
C ALA A 226 9.88 1.14 1.91
N TYR A 227 9.12 1.04 3.00
CA TYR A 227 7.83 0.37 2.95
C TYR A 227 6.75 1.20 2.25
N TYR A 228 6.75 2.52 2.42
CA TYR A 228 5.80 3.40 1.74
C TYR A 228 5.96 3.31 0.22
N ALA A 229 7.21 3.26 -0.26
CA ALA A 229 7.50 3.07 -1.67
C ALA A 229 7.00 1.74 -2.25
N THR A 230 6.74 0.74 -1.41
CA THR A 230 6.32 -0.61 -1.84
C THR A 230 4.87 -0.95 -1.49
N ALA A 231 4.18 -0.10 -0.74
CA ALA A 231 2.83 -0.38 -0.24
C ALA A 231 1.83 -0.71 -1.35
N ASP A 232 1.90 0.01 -2.46
CA ASP A 232 1.01 -0.18 -3.61
C ASP A 232 1.65 -0.98 -4.77
N MET A 233 2.88 -1.48 -4.61
CA MET A 233 3.54 -2.32 -5.63
C MET A 233 2.78 -3.60 -6.00
N PRO A 234 2.04 -4.27 -5.11
CA PRO A 234 1.23 -5.42 -5.49
C PRO A 234 0.14 -5.11 -6.52
N ILE A 235 -0.35 -3.86 -6.59
CA ILE A 235 -1.46 -3.48 -7.50
C ILE A 235 -1.08 -3.70 -8.98
N PRO A 236 0.01 -3.13 -9.52
CA PRO A 236 0.39 -3.40 -10.91
C PRO A 236 0.77 -4.87 -11.17
N MET A 237 1.19 -5.62 -10.15
CA MET A 237 1.46 -7.06 -10.28
C MET A 237 0.20 -7.90 -10.51
N VAL A 238 -1.00 -7.36 -10.26
CA VAL A 238 -2.28 -8.01 -10.60
C VAL A 238 -2.43 -8.15 -12.11
N ALA A 239 -1.95 -7.19 -12.88
CA ALA A 239 -1.92 -7.27 -14.34
C ALA A 239 -1.04 -8.45 -14.82
N ASP A 240 0.14 -8.64 -14.21
CA ASP A 240 1.01 -9.78 -14.49
C ASP A 240 0.29 -11.13 -14.21
N CYS A 241 -0.50 -11.20 -13.14
CA CYS A 241 -1.29 -12.39 -12.81
C CYS A 241 -2.43 -12.62 -13.82
N SER A 242 -3.02 -11.56 -14.37
CA SER A 242 -4.03 -11.64 -15.42
C SER A 242 -3.42 -12.12 -16.74
N ASP A 243 -2.25 -11.61 -17.12
CA ASP A 243 -1.52 -12.06 -18.31
C ASP A 243 -1.12 -13.54 -18.18
N TYR A 244 -0.70 -13.95 -16.97
CA TYR A 244 -0.41 -15.37 -16.68
C TYR A 244 -1.66 -16.23 -16.79
N GLU A 245 -2.84 -15.77 -16.35
CA GLU A 245 -4.07 -16.52 -16.50
C GLU A 245 -4.46 -16.68 -17.98
N THR A 246 -4.32 -15.62 -18.78
CA THR A 246 -4.52 -15.67 -20.22
C THR A 246 -3.55 -16.65 -20.89
N TYR A 247 -2.27 -16.63 -20.50
CA TYR A 247 -1.26 -17.58 -20.97
C TYR A 247 -1.63 -19.03 -20.65
N ARG A 248 -2.12 -19.29 -19.41
CA ARG A 248 -2.43 -20.63 -18.90
C ARG A 248 -3.75 -21.19 -19.45
N SER A 249 -4.81 -20.39 -19.44
CA SER A 249 -6.19 -20.85 -19.69
C SER A 249 -6.82 -20.26 -20.96
N GLY A 250 -6.17 -19.31 -21.61
CA GLY A 250 -6.74 -18.54 -22.71
C GLY A 250 -7.80 -17.51 -22.29
N LYS A 251 -8.22 -17.52 -21.02
CA LYS A 251 -9.25 -16.60 -20.51
C LYS A 251 -8.66 -15.25 -20.15
N TYR A 252 -9.12 -14.19 -20.81
CA TYR A 252 -8.75 -12.81 -20.48
C TYR A 252 -9.74 -12.23 -19.49
N ILE A 253 -9.36 -12.17 -18.19
CA ILE A 253 -10.25 -11.83 -17.09
C ILE A 253 -9.65 -10.80 -16.12
N PRO A 254 -9.11 -9.66 -16.61
CA PRO A 254 -8.44 -8.68 -15.76
C PRO A 254 -9.36 -8.07 -14.69
N GLY A 255 -10.64 -7.87 -15.02
CA GLY A 255 -11.63 -7.34 -14.08
C GLY A 255 -11.84 -8.26 -12.87
N ILE A 256 -11.87 -9.58 -13.07
CA ILE A 256 -11.99 -10.56 -11.97
C ILE A 256 -10.75 -10.52 -11.08
N MET A 257 -9.55 -10.49 -11.67
CA MET A 257 -8.29 -10.41 -10.94
C MET A 257 -8.22 -9.15 -10.08
N GLY A 258 -8.58 -7.99 -10.66
CA GLY A 258 -8.66 -6.72 -9.94
C GLY A 258 -9.68 -6.74 -8.80
N THR A 259 -10.86 -7.31 -9.03
CA THR A 259 -11.91 -7.44 -7.99
C THR A 259 -11.47 -8.32 -6.83
N LEU A 260 -10.85 -9.47 -7.10
CA LEU A 260 -10.32 -10.37 -6.07
C LEU A 260 -9.26 -9.68 -5.21
N PHE A 261 -8.32 -8.97 -5.85
CA PHE A 261 -7.29 -8.23 -5.12
C PHE A 261 -7.90 -7.11 -4.28
N SER A 262 -8.83 -6.34 -4.84
CA SER A 262 -9.53 -5.26 -4.14
C SER A 262 -10.36 -5.76 -2.96
N LEU A 263 -10.97 -6.94 -3.06
CA LEU A 263 -11.68 -7.58 -1.94
C LEU A 263 -10.73 -7.81 -0.75
N VAL A 264 -9.56 -8.39 -1.00
CA VAL A 264 -8.54 -8.61 0.04
C VAL A 264 -8.07 -7.27 0.65
N ASP A 265 -7.80 -6.27 -0.18
CA ASP A 265 -7.40 -4.93 0.26
C ASP A 265 -8.44 -4.31 1.22
N LYS A 266 -9.73 -4.38 0.86
CA LYS A 266 -10.82 -3.84 1.69
C LYS A 266 -11.03 -4.63 2.98
N LEU A 267 -10.98 -5.96 2.92
CA LEU A 267 -11.08 -6.80 4.12
C LEU A 267 -9.95 -6.50 5.11
N VAL A 268 -8.71 -6.43 4.62
CA VAL A 268 -7.54 -6.14 5.48
C VAL A 268 -7.63 -4.74 6.07
N SER A 269 -8.03 -3.74 5.28
CA SER A 269 -8.18 -2.36 5.76
C SER A 269 -9.25 -2.23 6.84
N SER A 270 -10.38 -2.95 6.69
CA SER A 270 -11.45 -2.96 7.70
C SER A 270 -11.02 -3.68 8.98
N LEU A 271 -10.35 -4.83 8.85
CA LEU A 271 -9.84 -5.58 9.99
C LEU A 271 -8.76 -4.84 10.77
N ALA A 272 -7.96 -4.00 10.10
CA ALA A 272 -6.92 -3.22 10.76
C ALA A 272 -7.48 -2.30 11.84
N GLN A 273 -8.62 -1.63 11.61
CA GLN A 273 -9.28 -0.78 12.59
C GLN A 273 -9.76 -1.58 13.81
N THR A 274 -10.38 -2.73 13.56
CA THR A 274 -10.83 -3.63 14.63
C THR A 274 -9.65 -4.15 15.45
N LEU A 275 -8.55 -4.53 14.80
CA LEU A 275 -7.33 -4.98 15.47
C LEU A 275 -6.75 -3.89 16.40
N VAL A 276 -6.74 -2.63 15.96
CA VAL A 276 -6.28 -1.51 16.79
C VAL A 276 -7.10 -1.43 18.09
N ALA A 277 -8.44 -1.44 18.00
CA ALA A 277 -9.29 -1.39 19.18
C ALA A 277 -9.10 -2.60 20.10
N LEU A 278 -9.02 -3.81 19.55
CA LEU A 278 -8.81 -5.04 20.32
C LEU A 278 -7.46 -5.06 21.03
N ILE A 279 -6.40 -4.57 20.40
CA ILE A 279 -5.06 -4.54 21.00
C ILE A 279 -5.01 -3.56 22.17
N PHE A 280 -5.64 -2.38 22.05
CA PHE A 280 -5.75 -1.45 23.19
C PHE A 280 -6.58 -2.05 24.33
N LEU A 281 -7.67 -2.74 24.03
CA LEU A 281 -8.48 -3.43 25.02
C LEU A 281 -7.67 -4.53 25.74
N TRP A 282 -6.98 -5.39 25.00
CA TRP A 282 -6.28 -6.55 25.60
C TRP A 282 -4.98 -6.15 26.33
N CYS A 283 -4.22 -5.21 25.77
CA CYS A 283 -2.93 -4.83 26.36
C CYS A 283 -3.05 -3.76 27.45
N ALA A 284 -3.98 -2.81 27.27
CA ALA A 284 -4.12 -1.66 28.17
C ALA A 284 -5.43 -1.63 28.97
N GLY A 285 -6.35 -2.57 28.73
CA GLY A 285 -7.65 -2.62 29.40
C GLY A 285 -8.59 -1.47 29.00
N LEU A 286 -8.33 -0.80 27.88
CA LEU A 286 -9.12 0.34 27.45
C LEU A 286 -10.38 -0.13 26.72
N SER A 287 -11.55 0.23 27.23
CA SER A 287 -12.84 -0.02 26.58
C SER A 287 -13.12 0.96 25.41
N GLU A 288 -12.46 2.10 25.42
CA GLU A 288 -12.52 3.13 24.39
C GLU A 288 -11.12 3.38 23.80
N LEU A 289 -11.07 3.95 22.61
CA LEU A 289 -9.80 4.31 21.97
C LEU A 289 -9.10 5.41 22.79
N PRO A 290 -7.75 5.35 22.94
CA PRO A 290 -7.04 6.37 23.69
C PRO A 290 -7.14 7.74 23.03
N THR A 291 -7.19 8.77 23.87
CA THR A 291 -7.16 10.18 23.51
C THR A 291 -5.87 10.82 24.05
N ASP A 292 -5.63 12.08 23.71
CA ASP A 292 -4.52 12.88 24.25
C ASP A 292 -4.56 13.04 25.77
N ALA A 293 -5.75 12.97 26.39
CA ALA A 293 -5.95 12.99 27.85
C ALA A 293 -5.70 11.63 28.53
N THR A 294 -5.50 10.54 27.76
CA THR A 294 -5.31 9.20 28.35
C THR A 294 -3.93 9.11 29.03
N PRO A 295 -3.85 8.75 30.33
CA PRO A 295 -2.58 8.68 31.03
C PRO A 295 -1.72 7.52 30.49
N TYR A 296 -0.40 7.72 30.56
CA TYR A 296 0.56 6.67 30.20
C TYR A 296 0.36 5.42 31.07
N SER A 297 0.40 4.26 30.44
CA SER A 297 0.50 2.96 31.10
C SER A 297 1.44 2.02 30.33
N MET A 298 2.00 1.03 31.04
CA MET A 298 2.83 0.02 30.38
C MET A 298 2.03 -0.78 29.34
N GLY A 299 0.73 -0.96 29.56
CA GLY A 299 -0.16 -1.62 28.60
C GLY A 299 -0.27 -0.84 27.30
N ILE A 300 -0.37 0.50 27.35
CA ILE A 300 -0.38 1.35 26.16
C ILE A 300 0.98 1.26 25.42
N LYS A 301 2.10 1.28 26.16
CA LYS A 301 3.42 1.10 25.54
C LYS A 301 3.53 -0.22 24.78
N VAL A 302 3.09 -1.32 25.39
CA VAL A 302 3.08 -2.65 24.76
C VAL A 302 2.16 -2.65 23.53
N ALA A 303 0.95 -2.08 23.65
CA ALA A 303 0.01 -1.97 22.54
C ALA A 303 0.62 -1.20 21.34
N VAL A 304 1.25 -0.07 21.61
CA VAL A 304 1.93 0.74 20.57
C VAL A 304 3.07 -0.04 19.91
N ILE A 305 3.93 -0.71 20.70
CA ILE A 305 5.02 -1.53 20.16
C ILE A 305 4.49 -2.64 19.27
N ILE A 306 3.43 -3.34 19.69
CA ILE A 306 2.81 -4.40 18.89
C ILE A 306 2.28 -3.83 17.57
N MET A 307 1.53 -2.73 17.62
CA MET A 307 0.89 -2.17 16.43
C MET A 307 1.87 -1.45 15.50
N PHE A 308 2.80 -0.69 16.06
CA PHE A 308 3.72 0.11 15.25
C PHE A 308 4.91 -0.68 14.70
N CYS A 309 5.35 -1.74 15.41
CA CYS A 309 6.50 -2.54 15.01
C CYS A 309 6.16 -4.01 14.73
N VAL A 310 5.61 -4.75 15.71
CA VAL A 310 5.52 -6.21 15.60
C VAL A 310 4.60 -6.65 14.47
N ILE A 311 3.38 -6.09 14.38
CA ILE A 311 2.44 -6.46 13.32
C ILE A 311 2.97 -6.09 11.93
N PRO A 312 3.48 -4.87 11.67
CA PRO A 312 4.11 -4.56 10.39
C PRO A 312 5.27 -5.49 10.04
N MET A 313 6.14 -5.80 11.00
CA MET A 313 7.27 -6.71 10.77
C MET A 313 6.80 -8.13 10.39
N LEU A 314 5.80 -8.68 11.08
CA LEU A 314 5.20 -9.97 10.76
C LEU A 314 4.52 -9.95 9.37
N ALA A 315 3.81 -8.88 9.05
CA ALA A 315 3.17 -8.69 7.76
C ALA A 315 4.19 -8.61 6.62
N TRP A 316 5.32 -7.91 6.82
CA TRP A 316 6.42 -7.89 5.84
C TRP A 316 7.15 -9.22 5.74
N ALA A 317 7.33 -9.94 6.84
CA ALA A 317 7.87 -11.30 6.81
C ALA A 317 6.98 -12.25 5.98
N ALA A 318 5.67 -12.16 6.16
CA ALA A 318 4.69 -12.89 5.34
C ALA A 318 4.75 -12.49 3.86
N THR A 319 4.92 -11.19 3.56
CA THR A 319 5.13 -10.68 2.20
C THR A 319 6.39 -11.27 1.57
N LEU A 320 7.51 -11.27 2.28
CA LEU A 320 8.78 -11.84 1.80
C LEU A 320 8.66 -13.35 1.56
N TRP A 321 8.00 -14.06 2.48
CA TRP A 321 7.72 -15.48 2.31
C TRP A 321 6.84 -15.76 1.09
N ALA A 322 5.78 -14.99 0.90
CA ALA A 322 4.91 -15.12 -0.27
C ALA A 322 5.68 -14.87 -1.57
N MET A 323 6.53 -13.84 -1.60
CA MET A 323 7.32 -13.48 -2.78
C MET A 323 8.40 -14.50 -3.12
N LYS A 324 8.90 -15.33 -2.17
CA LYS A 324 9.78 -16.45 -2.52
C LYS A 324 9.10 -17.43 -3.49
N GLY A 325 7.82 -17.71 -3.27
CA GLY A 325 7.05 -18.62 -4.12
C GLY A 325 6.33 -17.97 -5.30
N TYR A 326 6.50 -16.67 -5.51
CA TYR A 326 5.92 -15.96 -6.66
C TYR A 326 6.79 -16.21 -7.91
N SER A 327 6.19 -16.81 -8.95
CA SER A 327 6.93 -17.31 -10.13
C SER A 327 7.07 -16.29 -11.25
N LEU A 328 6.26 -15.19 -11.25
CA LEU A 328 6.28 -14.21 -12.33
C LEU A 328 7.46 -13.25 -12.15
N THR A 329 8.59 -13.63 -12.70
CA THR A 329 9.80 -12.79 -12.77
C THR A 329 9.80 -11.99 -14.06
N GLY A 330 10.68 -10.97 -14.16
CA GLY A 330 10.76 -10.16 -15.38
C GLY A 330 11.04 -10.98 -16.65
N ALA A 331 11.85 -12.04 -16.55
CA ALA A 331 12.11 -12.96 -17.69
C ALA A 331 10.86 -13.78 -18.05
N LYS A 332 10.18 -14.36 -17.03
CA LYS A 332 8.96 -15.14 -17.28
C LYS A 332 7.82 -14.27 -17.83
N MET A 333 7.72 -13.02 -17.39
CA MET A 333 6.72 -12.09 -17.92
C MET A 333 6.97 -11.73 -19.39
N LYS A 334 8.24 -11.58 -19.82
CA LYS A 334 8.56 -11.37 -21.22
C LYS A 334 8.11 -12.56 -22.09
N GLU A 335 8.34 -13.78 -21.64
CA GLU A 335 7.86 -14.99 -22.30
C GLU A 335 6.34 -15.00 -22.42
N ILE A 336 5.63 -14.77 -21.30
CA ILE A 336 4.16 -14.74 -21.27
C ILE A 336 3.61 -13.69 -22.22
N GLN A 337 4.16 -12.48 -22.21
CA GLN A 337 3.73 -11.40 -23.09
C GLN A 337 3.99 -11.69 -24.57
N ALA A 338 5.14 -12.27 -24.91
CA ALA A 338 5.47 -12.67 -26.28
C ALA A 338 4.47 -13.71 -26.80
N VAL A 339 4.21 -14.77 -26.01
CA VAL A 339 3.26 -15.83 -26.39
C VAL A 339 1.83 -15.30 -26.48
N ASN A 340 1.37 -14.50 -25.51
CA ASN A 340 0.03 -13.91 -25.56
C ASN A 340 -0.15 -12.97 -26.77
N SER A 341 0.88 -12.19 -27.13
CA SER A 341 0.86 -11.30 -28.29
C SER A 341 0.77 -12.08 -29.59
N ALA A 342 1.55 -13.15 -29.72
CA ALA A 342 1.52 -14.02 -30.90
C ALA A 342 0.18 -14.76 -31.03
N ARG A 343 -0.39 -15.26 -29.94
CA ARG A 343 -1.74 -15.86 -29.93
C ARG A 343 -2.81 -14.86 -30.33
N LYS A 344 -2.71 -13.61 -29.85
CA LYS A 344 -3.63 -12.55 -30.26
C LYS A 344 -3.56 -12.27 -31.75
N ALA A 345 -2.34 -12.20 -32.32
CA ALA A 345 -2.14 -12.05 -33.76
C ALA A 345 -2.75 -13.22 -34.54
N ALA A 346 -2.51 -14.48 -34.08
CA ALA A 346 -3.05 -15.68 -34.73
C ALA A 346 -4.59 -15.71 -34.73
N VAL A 347 -5.22 -15.27 -33.66
CA VAL A 347 -6.69 -15.15 -33.57
C VAL A 347 -7.20 -14.05 -34.51
N ASN A 348 -6.50 -12.94 -34.63
CA ASN A 348 -6.85 -11.86 -35.57
C ASN A 348 -6.68 -12.31 -37.05
N ASP A 349 -5.74 -13.23 -37.30
CA ASP A 349 -5.50 -13.83 -38.63
C ASP A 349 -6.49 -14.95 -38.96
N GLY A 350 -7.46 -15.24 -38.08
CA GLY A 350 -8.56 -16.18 -38.33
C GLY A 350 -8.42 -17.55 -37.68
N MET A 351 -7.39 -17.78 -36.84
CA MET A 351 -7.31 -18.99 -36.02
C MET A 351 -8.33 -18.96 -34.90
N THR A 352 -8.81 -20.16 -34.47
CA THR A 352 -9.53 -20.25 -33.19
C THR A 352 -8.57 -20.11 -32.03
N LEU A 353 -9.07 -19.66 -30.86
CA LEU A 353 -8.25 -19.53 -29.66
C LEU A 353 -7.61 -20.87 -29.25
N GLU A 354 -8.35 -21.98 -29.36
CA GLU A 354 -7.84 -23.33 -29.07
C GLU A 354 -6.67 -23.70 -29.99
N GLN A 355 -6.82 -23.47 -31.29
CA GLN A 355 -5.73 -23.70 -32.27
C GLN A 355 -4.49 -22.85 -31.95
N ALA A 356 -4.69 -21.56 -31.62
CA ALA A 356 -3.60 -20.66 -31.28
C ALA A 356 -2.90 -21.12 -29.97
N MET A 357 -3.63 -21.62 -28.98
CA MET A 357 -3.07 -22.17 -27.74
C MET A 357 -2.30 -23.47 -27.95
N ASP A 358 -2.75 -24.33 -28.84
CA ASP A 358 -2.08 -25.57 -29.16
C ASP A 358 -0.81 -25.38 -30.01
N THR A 359 -0.82 -24.39 -30.88
CA THR A 359 0.29 -24.13 -31.82
C THR A 359 1.39 -23.27 -31.19
N ILE A 360 1.02 -22.24 -30.39
CA ILE A 360 1.94 -21.25 -29.84
C ILE A 360 2.07 -21.46 -28.34
N LYS A 361 3.05 -22.25 -27.89
CA LYS A 361 3.27 -22.61 -26.48
C LYS A 361 4.50 -21.96 -25.88
N THR A 362 5.51 -21.69 -26.70
CA THR A 362 6.82 -21.19 -26.29
C THR A 362 7.15 -19.86 -26.96
N THR A 363 8.21 -19.20 -26.50
CA THR A 363 8.74 -17.99 -27.14
C THR A 363 9.23 -18.28 -28.56
N GLU A 364 9.82 -19.47 -28.79
CA GLU A 364 10.26 -19.87 -30.11
C GLU A 364 9.10 -20.02 -31.10
N ASP A 365 7.97 -20.58 -30.64
CA ASP A 365 6.77 -20.68 -31.47
C ASP A 365 6.21 -19.30 -31.80
N ALA A 366 6.23 -18.37 -30.81
CA ALA A 366 5.79 -17.00 -30.97
C ALA A 366 6.66 -16.25 -32.01
N GLU A 367 7.98 -16.40 -31.94
CA GLU A 367 8.92 -15.81 -32.90
C GLU A 367 8.74 -16.39 -34.32
N LYS A 368 8.59 -17.72 -34.45
CA LYS A 368 8.28 -18.37 -35.71
C LYS A 368 7.00 -17.86 -36.32
N TYR A 369 5.93 -17.71 -35.54
CA TYR A 369 4.67 -17.21 -36.02
C TYR A 369 4.80 -15.77 -36.54
N GLN A 370 5.50 -14.91 -35.80
CA GLN A 370 5.73 -13.51 -36.18
C GLN A 370 6.61 -13.37 -37.44
N THR A 371 7.64 -14.22 -37.59
CA THR A 371 8.55 -14.19 -38.75
C THR A 371 7.93 -14.79 -40.02
N THR A 372 7.05 -15.78 -39.89
CA THR A 372 6.38 -16.43 -41.03
C THR A 372 5.14 -15.66 -41.51
N GLY A 373 4.76 -14.56 -40.84
CA GLY A 373 3.67 -13.68 -41.28
C GLY A 373 2.30 -14.37 -41.30
N GLY A 374 2.03 -15.33 -40.41
CA GLY A 374 0.72 -15.98 -40.27
C GLY A 374 0.27 -16.86 -41.47
N LYS A 375 1.02 -16.93 -42.53
CA LYS A 375 0.56 -17.54 -43.80
C LYS A 375 0.69 -19.07 -43.90
N THR A 376 1.31 -19.74 -42.89
CA THR A 376 1.63 -21.18 -43.02
C THR A 376 0.87 -22.09 -42.06
N ALA A 377 -0.03 -21.58 -41.22
CA ALA A 377 -0.75 -22.39 -40.23
C ALA A 377 -2.23 -22.65 -40.56
N ALA A 378 -2.67 -22.28 -41.76
CA ALA A 378 -4.04 -22.51 -42.25
C ALA A 378 -4.11 -23.59 -43.36
N MET A 379 -3.09 -24.49 -43.44
CA MET A 379 -3.14 -25.68 -44.29
C MET A 379 -3.25 -26.95 -43.47
#